data_fc0262c0828e49468cb85d5302737ad4
#
_entry.id   fc0262c0828e49468cb85d5302737ad4
#
_cell.length_a   1.000
_cell.length_b   1.000
_cell.length_c   1.000
_cell.angle_alpha   90.00
_cell.angle_beta   90.00
_cell.angle_gamma   90.00
#
_symmetry.space_group_name_H-M   'P 1'
#
loop_
_entity.id
_entity.type
_entity.pdbx_description
1 polymer ?
#
loop_
_entity_poly.entity_id
_entity_poly.type
_entity_poly.pdbx_seq_one_letter_code
_entity_poly.pdbx_strand_id
1 'polypeptide(L)'
;ACHSRFAAKNHGMVEKFEEEVRAARGDIQVRRIGYYDGGQLRGYVAYRFESASDSNYTQNRLSVEELVYEDGAVLRALLGALRLQEDLAQTVILRTGEEDFHHLLDDPQDISKNYIDYGFLQTNVSAIGTMFKLVDGEMFVEKTAYRTFPAGTLTAAFRYRDEMADCEKCLRIAFDGGRWAVAVADSTADVTVICRQGDLASLLMGSCGLEAMLRLGAATADNDEKARELARLLHYGQKPWLNSDY
;
A
#
# COMPACT_ATOMS: atom_id res chain seq x y z
N ALA A 1 5.42 17.53 8.41
CA ALA A 1 6.73 17.19 8.95
C ALA A 1 6.99 15.67 8.99
N CYS A 2 6.72 14.94 10.13
CA CYS A 2 7.01 13.49 10.18
C CYS A 2 6.13 12.69 9.21
N HIS A 3 4.82 12.90 9.22
CA HIS A 3 3.88 12.26 8.28
C HIS A 3 4.28 12.52 6.81
N SER A 4 4.60 13.74 6.44
CA SER A 4 5.01 14.07 5.05
C SER A 4 6.25 13.30 4.61
N ARG A 5 7.25 13.11 5.51
CA ARG A 5 8.41 12.29 5.20
C ARG A 5 8.07 10.80 5.05
N PHE A 6 7.12 10.32 5.83
CA PHE A 6 6.62 8.95 5.71
C PHE A 6 5.82 8.79 4.41
N ALA A 7 4.88 9.70 4.12
CA ALA A 7 4.09 9.68 2.90
C ALA A 7 4.96 9.71 1.62
N ALA A 8 6.04 10.51 1.64
CA ALA A 8 6.97 10.59 0.52
C ALA A 8 7.72 9.27 0.23
N LYS A 9 7.81 8.36 1.21
CA LYS A 9 8.45 7.04 1.06
C LYS A 9 7.45 5.91 0.77
N ASN A 10 6.17 6.13 1.05
CA ASN A 10 5.15 5.10 0.94
C ASN A 10 4.24 5.36 -0.26
N HIS A 11 4.23 4.42 -1.18
CA HIS A 11 3.47 4.52 -2.40
C HIS A 11 1.95 4.55 -2.11
N GLY A 12 1.24 5.47 -2.78
CA GLY A 12 -0.21 5.63 -2.60
C GLY A 12 -0.63 6.51 -1.42
N MET A 13 0.31 6.90 -0.56
CA MET A 13 0.01 7.75 0.59
C MET A 13 -0.15 9.21 0.19
N VAL A 14 -1.11 9.89 0.79
CA VAL A 14 -1.41 11.31 0.56
C VAL A 14 -0.97 12.13 1.77
N GLU A 15 -0.49 13.35 1.54
CA GLU A 15 -0.26 14.30 2.65
C GLU A 15 -1.59 14.71 3.27
N LYS A 16 -1.61 14.80 4.60
CA LYS A 16 -2.80 15.24 5.31
C LYS A 16 -3.13 16.70 5.02
N PHE A 17 -4.40 16.97 4.80
CA PHE A 17 -4.92 18.33 4.72
C PHE A 17 -4.88 19.02 6.09
N GLU A 18 -4.88 20.35 6.09
CA GLU A 18 -4.85 21.13 7.34
C GLU A 18 -6.06 20.84 8.25
N GLU A 19 -7.23 20.62 7.65
CA GLU A 19 -8.46 20.28 8.35
C GLU A 19 -8.34 18.94 9.08
N GLU A 20 -7.78 17.91 8.44
CA GLU A 20 -7.52 16.59 9.05
C GLU A 20 -6.55 16.72 10.23
N VAL A 21 -5.46 17.48 10.05
CA VAL A 21 -4.49 17.73 11.12
C VAL A 21 -5.13 18.46 12.28
N ARG A 22 -6.02 19.41 12.01
CA ARG A 22 -6.75 20.18 13.02
C ARG A 22 -7.74 19.30 13.76
N ALA A 23 -8.55 18.53 13.05
CA ALA A 23 -9.51 17.59 13.61
C ALA A 23 -8.80 16.54 14.48
N ALA A 24 -7.72 15.94 13.97
CA ALA A 24 -6.92 14.98 14.72
C ALA A 24 -6.38 15.57 16.02
N ARG A 25 -5.92 16.83 16.03
CA ARG A 25 -5.43 17.50 17.25
C ARG A 25 -6.51 17.77 18.27
N GLY A 26 -7.74 18.02 17.81
CA GLY A 26 -8.89 18.31 18.67
C GLY A 26 -9.50 17.09 19.33
N ASP A 27 -9.23 15.89 18.83
CA ASP A 27 -9.76 14.66 19.42
C ASP A 27 -8.98 14.28 20.70
N ILE A 28 -9.61 14.54 21.84
CA ILE A 28 -9.05 14.27 23.18
C ILE A 28 -9.05 12.77 23.53
N GLN A 29 -9.82 11.97 22.84
CA GLN A 29 -9.87 10.51 23.06
C GLN A 29 -8.67 9.80 22.42
N VAL A 30 -8.07 10.42 21.42
CA VAL A 30 -6.91 9.88 20.75
C VAL A 30 -5.63 10.25 21.49
N ARG A 31 -4.95 9.24 22.00
CA ARG A 31 -3.63 9.37 22.63
C ARG A 31 -2.55 9.27 21.56
N ARG A 32 -1.43 9.97 21.79
CA ARG A 32 -0.32 10.02 20.82
C ARG A 32 1.00 9.83 21.55
N ILE A 33 1.82 8.92 21.03
CA ILE A 33 3.18 8.68 21.51
C ILE A 33 4.12 8.97 20.34
N GLY A 34 5.12 9.83 20.55
CA GLY A 34 6.12 10.17 19.54
C GLY A 34 7.49 9.62 19.90
N TYR A 35 8.20 9.12 18.89
CA TYR A 35 9.61 8.76 19.01
C TYR A 35 10.47 9.92 18.49
N TYR A 36 11.34 10.42 19.36
CA TYR A 36 12.26 11.52 19.05
C TYR A 36 13.70 11.04 19.05
N ASP A 37 14.45 11.47 18.05
CA ASP A 37 15.89 11.27 17.94
C ASP A 37 16.54 12.58 17.55
N GLY A 38 17.55 13.03 18.33
CA GLY A 38 18.20 14.32 18.08
C GLY A 38 17.26 15.53 18.07
N GLY A 39 16.14 15.47 18.81
CA GLY A 39 15.11 16.52 18.83
C GLY A 39 14.15 16.48 17.64
N GLN A 40 14.33 15.55 16.70
CA GLN A 40 13.46 15.35 15.55
C GLN A 40 12.46 14.21 15.82
N LEU A 41 11.18 14.45 15.53
CA LEU A 41 10.16 13.40 15.54
C LEU A 41 10.37 12.45 14.34
N ARG A 42 10.77 11.19 14.63
CA ARG A 42 11.07 10.13 13.63
C ARG A 42 9.91 9.16 13.41
N GLY A 43 8.97 9.14 14.33
CA GLY A 43 7.78 8.33 14.23
C GLY A 43 6.79 8.65 15.34
N TYR A 44 5.55 8.21 15.15
CA TYR A 44 4.51 8.32 16.18
C TYR A 44 3.44 7.28 15.98
N VAL A 45 2.73 6.98 17.05
CA VAL A 45 1.51 6.19 17.03
C VAL A 45 0.38 7.00 17.66
N ALA A 46 -0.78 7.04 16.99
CA ALA A 46 -2.03 7.59 17.49
C ALA A 46 -2.99 6.42 17.73
N TYR A 47 -3.61 6.36 18.90
CA TYR A 47 -4.49 5.27 19.30
C TYR A 47 -5.55 5.73 20.28
N ARG A 48 -6.64 4.96 20.35
CA ARG A 48 -7.69 5.12 21.36
C ARG A 48 -7.96 3.81 22.09
N PHE A 49 -8.51 3.92 23.28
CA PHE A 49 -9.08 2.78 23.98
C PHE A 49 -10.54 2.64 23.60
N GLU A 50 -10.94 1.44 23.28
CA GLU A 50 -12.32 1.07 23.00
C GLU A 50 -12.76 -0.01 23.97
N SER A 51 -14.02 0.02 24.40
CA SER A 51 -14.55 -1.06 25.23
C SER A 51 -14.52 -2.38 24.46
N ALA A 52 -14.01 -3.41 25.10
CA ALA A 52 -14.01 -4.77 24.57
C ALA A 52 -15.19 -5.61 25.12
N SER A 53 -15.98 -5.04 26.04
CA SER A 53 -17.12 -5.72 26.68
C SER A 53 -18.21 -4.74 27.04
N ASP A 54 -19.46 -5.10 26.77
CA ASP A 54 -20.64 -4.29 27.15
C ASP A 54 -20.92 -4.38 28.66
N SER A 55 -20.43 -5.41 29.32
CA SER A 55 -20.70 -5.68 30.74
C SER A 55 -19.53 -5.40 31.68
N ASN A 56 -18.33 -5.22 31.14
CA ASN A 56 -17.12 -4.98 31.92
C ASN A 56 -16.30 -3.81 31.35
N TYR A 57 -16.48 -2.65 31.93
CA TYR A 57 -15.81 -1.39 31.54
C TYR A 57 -14.28 -1.40 31.74
N THR A 58 -13.71 -2.40 32.42
CA THR A 58 -12.26 -2.54 32.58
C THR A 58 -11.61 -3.31 31.47
N GLN A 59 -12.41 -3.99 30.64
CA GLN A 59 -11.92 -4.69 29.45
C GLN A 59 -11.88 -3.75 28.26
N ASN A 60 -10.68 -3.39 27.88
CA ASN A 60 -10.47 -2.52 26.73
C ASN A 60 -9.62 -3.21 25.67
N ARG A 61 -9.78 -2.76 24.44
CA ARG A 61 -8.89 -2.97 23.33
C ARG A 61 -8.27 -1.63 22.91
N LEU A 62 -7.09 -1.66 22.37
CA LEU A 62 -6.39 -0.50 21.87
C LEU A 62 -6.53 -0.50 20.32
N SER A 63 -7.21 0.51 19.79
CA SER A 63 -7.35 0.72 18.36
C SER A 63 -6.31 1.72 17.88
N VAL A 64 -5.41 1.28 16.99
CA VAL A 64 -4.41 2.16 16.39
C VAL A 64 -5.05 2.88 15.21
N GLU A 65 -5.16 4.20 15.33
CA GLU A 65 -5.68 5.09 14.30
C GLU A 65 -4.61 5.39 13.24
N GLU A 66 -3.37 5.56 13.70
CA GLU A 66 -2.26 5.89 12.82
C GLU A 66 -0.93 5.42 13.39
N LEU A 67 -0.10 4.84 12.54
CA LEU A 67 1.26 4.41 12.87
C LEU A 67 2.20 4.91 11.76
N VAL A 68 3.11 5.81 12.14
CA VAL A 68 4.07 6.45 11.25
C VAL A 68 5.47 6.21 11.77
N TYR A 69 6.38 5.72 10.91
CA TYR A 69 7.74 5.40 11.30
C TYR A 69 8.71 5.56 10.12
N GLU A 70 9.91 6.02 10.38
CA GLU A 70 10.92 6.23 9.33
C GLU A 70 11.75 4.98 9.02
N ASP A 71 11.86 4.07 9.99
CA ASP A 71 12.61 2.82 9.87
C ASP A 71 12.12 1.76 10.88
N GLY A 72 12.66 0.54 10.73
CA GLY A 72 12.27 -0.59 11.59
C GLY A 72 12.67 -0.45 13.06
N ALA A 73 13.65 0.38 13.41
CA ALA A 73 14.03 0.62 14.81
C ALA A 73 12.97 1.50 15.49
N VAL A 74 12.51 2.54 14.79
CA VAL A 74 11.41 3.41 15.23
C VAL A 74 10.11 2.60 15.35
N LEU A 75 9.81 1.74 14.37
CA LEU A 75 8.64 0.85 14.42
C LEU A 75 8.66 -0.02 15.67
N ARG A 76 9.75 -0.74 15.93
CA ARG A 76 9.88 -1.59 17.12
C ARG A 76 9.74 -0.80 18.42
N ALA A 77 10.28 0.40 18.49
CA ALA A 77 10.14 1.26 19.67
C ALA A 77 8.68 1.68 19.92
N LEU A 78 7.94 2.03 18.85
CA LEU A 78 6.52 2.37 18.96
C LEU A 78 5.65 1.17 19.33
N LEU A 79 5.92 -0.01 18.75
CA LEU A 79 5.25 -1.25 19.15
C LEU A 79 5.55 -1.60 20.62
N GLY A 80 6.79 -1.42 21.07
CA GLY A 80 7.16 -1.55 22.49
C GLY A 80 6.38 -0.60 23.40
N ALA A 81 6.16 0.65 22.97
CA ALA A 81 5.35 1.60 23.72
C ALA A 81 3.86 1.20 23.78
N LEU A 82 3.32 0.58 22.75
CA LEU A 82 1.97 -0.01 22.77
C LEU A 82 1.90 -1.18 23.74
N ARG A 83 2.91 -2.04 23.77
CA ARG A 83 3.00 -3.17 24.70
C ARG A 83 2.96 -2.72 26.17
N LEU A 84 3.54 -1.56 26.52
CA LEU A 84 3.46 -1.00 27.87
C LEU A 84 2.04 -0.65 28.33
N GLN A 85 1.05 -0.72 27.44
CA GLN A 85 -0.37 -0.52 27.77
C GLN A 85 -1.09 -1.84 28.12
N GLU A 86 -0.37 -2.95 28.29
CA GLU A 86 -0.95 -4.30 28.51
C GLU A 86 -1.84 -4.38 29.76
N ASP A 87 -1.57 -3.54 30.78
CA ASP A 87 -2.42 -3.44 31.98
C ASP A 87 -3.80 -2.84 31.69
N LEU A 88 -3.92 -2.06 30.61
CA LEU A 88 -5.12 -1.30 30.25
C LEU A 88 -5.89 -1.93 29.07
N ALA A 89 -5.21 -2.66 28.22
CA ALA A 89 -5.80 -3.29 27.04
C ALA A 89 -5.15 -4.64 26.75
N GLN A 90 -5.97 -5.67 26.56
CA GLN A 90 -5.52 -7.03 26.27
C GLN A 90 -5.22 -7.25 24.78
N THR A 91 -5.69 -6.36 23.94
CA THR A 91 -5.65 -6.52 22.49
C THR A 91 -5.31 -5.20 21.82
N VAL A 92 -4.46 -5.27 20.80
CA VAL A 92 -4.17 -4.16 19.90
C VAL A 92 -4.76 -4.48 18.52
N ILE A 93 -5.56 -3.56 18.01
CA ILE A 93 -6.05 -3.60 16.62
C ILE A 93 -5.19 -2.66 15.80
N LEU A 94 -4.50 -3.20 14.81
CA LEU A 94 -3.68 -2.44 13.88
C LEU A 94 -4.19 -2.64 12.45
N ARG A 95 -4.52 -1.55 11.77
CA ARG A 95 -4.77 -1.54 10.33
C ARG A 95 -3.47 -1.13 9.64
N THR A 96 -2.99 -1.97 8.74
CA THR A 96 -1.72 -1.73 8.04
C THR A 96 -1.78 -2.19 6.60
N GLY A 97 -1.07 -1.51 5.71
CA GLY A 97 -0.81 -1.97 4.35
C GLY A 97 0.41 -2.90 4.24
N GLU A 98 1.08 -3.18 5.37
CA GLU A 98 2.23 -4.08 5.42
C GLU A 98 1.75 -5.53 5.53
N GLU A 99 1.81 -6.28 4.43
CA GLU A 99 1.32 -7.66 4.36
C GLU A 99 2.16 -8.62 5.20
N ASP A 100 3.45 -8.31 5.37
CA ASP A 100 4.42 -9.13 6.09
C ASP A 100 4.53 -8.76 7.58
N PHE A 101 3.62 -7.92 8.10
CA PHE A 101 3.66 -7.43 9.48
C PHE A 101 3.71 -8.55 10.52
N HIS A 102 3.08 -9.68 10.24
CA HIS A 102 3.06 -10.84 11.14
C HIS A 102 4.44 -11.44 11.41
N HIS A 103 5.44 -11.22 10.54
CA HIS A 103 6.83 -11.63 10.78
C HIS A 103 7.55 -10.82 11.86
N LEU A 104 7.00 -9.70 12.31
CA LEU A 104 7.54 -8.90 13.41
C LEU A 104 7.12 -9.42 14.79
N LEU A 105 6.15 -10.32 14.86
CA LEU A 105 5.54 -10.80 16.09
C LEU A 105 6.18 -12.13 16.52
N ASP A 106 6.44 -12.28 17.83
CA ASP A 106 6.91 -13.54 18.42
C ASP A 106 5.84 -14.64 18.30
N ASP A 107 4.56 -14.26 18.47
CA ASP A 107 3.40 -15.08 18.18
C ASP A 107 2.55 -14.37 17.10
N PRO A 108 2.55 -14.86 15.87
CA PRO A 108 1.81 -14.25 14.77
C PRO A 108 0.31 -14.58 14.76
N GLN A 109 -0.17 -15.43 15.68
CA GLN A 109 -1.58 -15.78 15.76
C GLN A 109 -2.42 -14.57 16.17
N ASP A 110 -3.52 -14.34 15.47
CA ASP A 110 -4.46 -13.30 15.84
C ASP A 110 -5.31 -13.70 17.09
N ILE A 111 -6.04 -12.73 17.62
CA ILE A 111 -6.88 -12.94 18.83
C ILE A 111 -8.07 -13.88 18.61
N SER A 112 -8.44 -14.17 17.37
CA SER A 112 -9.57 -15.06 17.07
C SER A 112 -9.31 -16.48 17.55
N LYS A 113 -8.04 -16.86 17.62
CA LYS A 113 -7.59 -18.24 17.88
C LYS A 113 -8.23 -19.25 16.94
N ASN A 114 -8.60 -18.80 15.72
CA ASN A 114 -9.18 -19.68 14.72
C ASN A 114 -8.11 -20.62 14.18
N TYR A 115 -8.46 -21.90 14.16
CA TYR A 115 -7.73 -22.90 13.40
C TYR A 115 -8.38 -23.04 12.04
N ILE A 116 -7.57 -22.80 11.00
CA ILE A 116 -7.95 -23.13 9.63
C ILE A 116 -7.66 -24.61 9.43
N ASP A 117 -8.43 -25.29 8.60
CA ASP A 117 -8.25 -26.71 8.31
C ASP A 117 -6.77 -27.09 8.08
N TYR A 118 -6.38 -28.27 8.54
CA TYR A 118 -5.01 -28.81 8.51
C TYR A 118 -3.99 -28.16 9.48
N GLY A 119 -4.46 -27.44 10.50
CA GLY A 119 -3.58 -26.90 11.55
C GLY A 119 -2.94 -25.56 11.24
N PHE A 120 -3.49 -24.82 10.29
CA PHE A 120 -3.07 -23.44 10.03
C PHE A 120 -3.69 -22.50 11.07
N LEU A 121 -2.90 -21.51 11.51
CA LEU A 121 -3.33 -20.46 12.43
C LEU A 121 -3.69 -19.19 11.65
N GLN A 122 -4.78 -18.54 12.02
CA GLN A 122 -5.13 -17.23 11.47
C GLN A 122 -4.18 -16.18 12.03
N THR A 123 -3.54 -15.40 11.14
CA THR A 123 -2.60 -14.33 11.51
C THR A 123 -3.22 -12.94 11.39
N ASN A 124 -4.16 -12.76 10.48
CA ASN A 124 -4.81 -11.48 10.19
C ASN A 124 -6.10 -11.67 9.40
N VAL A 125 -6.81 -10.56 9.21
CA VAL A 125 -7.93 -10.45 8.27
C VAL A 125 -7.51 -9.50 7.15
N SER A 126 -7.57 -9.98 5.91
CA SER A 126 -7.27 -9.18 4.74
C SER A 126 -8.52 -8.46 4.23
N ALA A 127 -8.36 -7.22 3.80
CA ALA A 127 -9.41 -6.41 3.23
C ALA A 127 -8.92 -5.67 1.98
N ILE A 128 -9.85 -5.33 1.09
CA ILE A 128 -9.57 -4.45 -0.05
C ILE A 128 -9.74 -3.01 0.45
N GLY A 129 -8.68 -2.21 0.31
CA GLY A 129 -8.67 -0.80 0.69
C GLY A 129 -9.07 0.13 -0.46
N THR A 130 -8.33 1.21 -0.64
CA THR A 130 -8.60 2.24 -1.64
C THR A 130 -8.56 1.68 -3.06
N MET A 131 -9.59 1.99 -3.84
CA MET A 131 -9.68 1.64 -5.26
C MET A 131 -9.15 2.79 -6.12
N PHE A 132 -8.42 2.45 -7.17
CA PHE A 132 -7.87 3.40 -8.12
C PHE A 132 -8.54 3.24 -9.48
N LYS A 133 -8.80 4.36 -10.15
CA LYS A 133 -9.28 4.39 -11.53
C LYS A 133 -8.29 5.16 -12.40
N LEU A 134 -7.86 4.55 -13.49
CA LEU A 134 -7.04 5.19 -14.51
C LEU A 134 -7.93 6.05 -15.40
N VAL A 135 -7.84 7.37 -15.26
CA VAL A 135 -8.62 8.33 -16.07
C VAL A 135 -7.89 8.62 -17.38
N ASP A 136 -6.59 8.88 -17.30
CA ASP A 136 -5.70 9.16 -18.43
C ASP A 136 -4.36 8.46 -18.20
N GLY A 137 -4.07 7.46 -19.06
CA GLY A 137 -2.87 6.63 -18.90
C GLY A 137 -1.59 7.38 -19.26
N GLU A 138 -1.61 8.21 -20.31
CA GLU A 138 -0.44 8.96 -20.73
C GLU A 138 -0.09 10.03 -19.69
N MET A 139 -1.07 10.81 -19.28
CA MET A 139 -0.89 11.80 -18.22
C MET A 139 -0.42 11.17 -16.91
N PHE A 140 -0.92 9.97 -16.57
CA PHE A 140 -0.46 9.25 -15.38
C PHE A 140 1.04 8.93 -15.47
N VAL A 141 1.52 8.40 -16.59
CA VAL A 141 2.94 8.10 -16.81
C VAL A 141 3.79 9.37 -16.75
N GLU A 142 3.35 10.45 -17.41
CA GLU A 142 4.05 11.74 -17.40
C GLU A 142 4.15 12.33 -15.97
N LYS A 143 3.04 12.37 -15.23
CA LYS A 143 3.00 12.90 -13.86
C LYS A 143 3.78 12.06 -12.86
N THR A 144 4.02 10.79 -13.17
CA THR A 144 4.77 9.86 -12.33
C THR A 144 6.14 9.50 -12.88
N ALA A 145 6.67 10.26 -13.85
CA ALA A 145 7.99 10.08 -14.45
C ALA A 145 9.16 10.14 -13.45
N TYR A 146 8.92 10.69 -12.24
CA TYR A 146 9.89 10.70 -11.14
C TYR A 146 10.10 9.32 -10.49
N ARG A 147 9.20 8.36 -10.73
CA ARG A 147 9.32 7.00 -10.18
C ARG A 147 10.59 6.33 -10.69
N THR A 148 11.16 5.47 -9.85
CA THR A 148 12.33 4.66 -10.18
C THR A 148 11.95 3.19 -10.24
N PHE A 149 12.49 2.52 -11.24
CA PHE A 149 12.25 1.11 -11.52
C PHE A 149 13.60 0.36 -11.58
N PRO A 150 13.60 -0.97 -11.54
CA PRO A 150 14.78 -1.74 -11.86
C PRO A 150 15.35 -1.36 -13.24
N ALA A 151 16.67 -1.40 -13.39
CA ALA A 151 17.30 -1.06 -14.67
C ALA A 151 16.90 -2.06 -15.77
N GLY A 152 16.62 -1.53 -16.94
CA GLY A 152 16.26 -2.28 -18.13
C GLY A 152 15.78 -1.34 -19.22
N THR A 153 15.70 -1.86 -20.45
CA THR A 153 15.18 -1.14 -21.63
C THR A 153 14.14 -2.02 -22.28
N LEU A 154 12.89 -1.53 -22.34
CA LEU A 154 11.77 -2.24 -22.92
C LEU A 154 10.66 -1.27 -23.28
N THR A 155 9.98 -1.50 -24.39
CA THR A 155 8.75 -0.79 -24.77
C THR A 155 7.57 -1.74 -24.66
N ALA A 156 6.59 -1.39 -23.80
CA ALA A 156 5.36 -2.15 -23.63
C ALA A 156 4.16 -1.40 -24.18
N ALA A 157 3.26 -2.12 -24.83
CA ALA A 157 1.94 -1.64 -25.22
C ALA A 157 0.86 -2.29 -24.36
N PHE A 158 0.02 -1.49 -23.73
CA PHE A 158 -1.14 -1.95 -22.96
C PHE A 158 -2.42 -1.64 -23.72
N ARG A 159 -3.11 -2.67 -24.18
CA ARG A 159 -4.40 -2.55 -24.87
C ARG A 159 -5.53 -2.80 -23.90
N TYR A 160 -6.46 -1.89 -23.81
CA TYR A 160 -7.61 -1.97 -22.93
C TYR A 160 -8.82 -1.22 -23.51
N ARG A 161 -10.02 -1.63 -23.08
CA ARG A 161 -11.24 -0.88 -23.36
C ARG A 161 -11.44 0.18 -22.27
N ASP A 162 -11.57 1.43 -22.69
CA ASP A 162 -11.99 2.51 -21.81
C ASP A 162 -13.50 2.43 -21.60
N GLU A 163 -13.92 2.07 -20.40
CA GLU A 163 -15.33 1.83 -20.05
C GLU A 163 -16.17 3.13 -20.04
N MET A 164 -15.53 4.29 -19.88
CA MET A 164 -16.23 5.57 -19.88
C MET A 164 -16.42 6.12 -21.30
N ALA A 165 -15.39 6.03 -22.10
CA ALA A 165 -15.41 6.49 -23.51
C ALA A 165 -15.95 5.42 -24.47
N ASP A 166 -16.15 4.19 -23.98
CA ASP A 166 -16.60 3.01 -24.74
C ASP A 166 -15.75 2.75 -26.00
N CYS A 167 -14.44 2.89 -25.90
CA CYS A 167 -13.51 2.71 -26.99
C CYS A 167 -12.26 1.93 -26.59
N GLU A 168 -11.64 1.30 -27.59
CA GLU A 168 -10.33 0.66 -27.41
C GLU A 168 -9.23 1.71 -27.31
N LYS A 169 -8.35 1.55 -26.34
CA LYS A 169 -7.17 2.38 -26.10
C LYS A 169 -5.90 1.55 -26.07
N CYS A 170 -4.79 2.20 -26.38
CA CYS A 170 -3.47 1.61 -26.31
C CYS A 170 -2.52 2.60 -25.66
N LEU A 171 -2.09 2.30 -24.43
CA LEU A 171 -1.06 3.05 -23.73
C LEU A 171 0.30 2.41 -24.03
N ARG A 172 1.25 3.17 -24.57
CA ARG A 172 2.61 2.72 -24.79
C ARG A 172 3.56 3.35 -23.80
N ILE A 173 4.35 2.51 -23.14
CA ILE A 173 5.31 2.92 -22.10
C ILE A 173 6.70 2.41 -22.49
N ALA A 174 7.66 3.33 -22.59
CA ALA A 174 9.06 3.00 -22.72
C ALA A 174 9.75 3.02 -21.37
N PHE A 175 10.47 1.97 -21.06
CA PHE A 175 11.37 1.88 -19.91
C PHE A 175 12.80 2.06 -20.40
N ASP A 176 13.56 2.94 -19.74
CA ASP A 176 14.99 3.14 -20.01
C ASP A 176 15.69 3.62 -18.75
N GLY A 177 16.81 2.98 -18.42
CA GLY A 177 17.67 3.38 -17.31
C GLY A 177 16.96 3.48 -15.94
N GLY A 178 15.92 2.67 -15.72
CA GLY A 178 15.14 2.69 -14.47
C GLY A 178 14.10 3.82 -14.39
N ARG A 179 13.74 4.39 -15.53
CA ARG A 179 12.65 5.38 -15.67
C ARG A 179 11.64 4.91 -16.69
N TRP A 180 10.47 5.47 -16.64
CA TRP A 180 9.46 5.28 -17.68
C TRP A 180 9.04 6.61 -18.31
N ALA A 181 8.57 6.52 -19.54
CA ALA A 181 7.98 7.63 -20.28
C ALA A 181 6.90 7.10 -21.22
N VAL A 182 6.01 7.97 -21.65
CA VAL A 182 5.10 7.65 -22.76
C VAL A 182 5.95 7.44 -24.02
N ALA A 183 5.79 6.28 -24.65
CA ALA A 183 6.53 5.97 -25.88
C ALA A 183 5.92 6.68 -27.07
N VAL A 184 6.74 6.91 -28.10
CA VAL A 184 6.28 7.50 -29.37
C VAL A 184 5.18 6.63 -29.99
N ALA A 185 4.14 7.25 -30.55
CA ALA A 185 2.94 6.56 -31.03
C ALA A 185 3.20 5.40 -31.99
N ASP A 186 4.20 5.55 -32.87
CA ASP A 186 4.57 4.56 -33.88
C ASP A 186 5.73 3.65 -33.50
N SER A 187 6.17 3.71 -32.22
CA SER A 187 7.23 2.82 -31.73
C SER A 187 6.77 1.37 -31.73
N THR A 188 7.65 0.46 -32.15
CA THR A 188 7.41 -0.98 -32.06
C THR A 188 7.45 -1.37 -30.55
N ALA A 189 6.41 -2.04 -30.08
CA ALA A 189 6.41 -2.59 -28.72
C ALA A 189 7.12 -3.96 -28.71
N ASP A 190 7.94 -4.19 -27.68
CA ASP A 190 8.58 -5.50 -27.44
C ASP A 190 7.59 -6.52 -26.92
N VAL A 191 6.53 -6.04 -26.24
CA VAL A 191 5.43 -6.84 -25.73
C VAL A 191 4.12 -6.04 -25.72
N THR A 192 3.02 -6.72 -26.09
CA THR A 192 1.66 -6.19 -25.96
C THR A 192 0.92 -6.95 -24.87
N VAL A 193 0.44 -6.22 -23.87
CA VAL A 193 -0.41 -6.76 -22.78
C VAL A 193 -1.84 -6.31 -23.03
N ILE A 194 -2.77 -7.27 -22.97
CA ILE A 194 -4.22 -7.00 -23.08
C ILE A 194 -4.85 -7.28 -21.72
N CYS A 195 -5.56 -6.30 -21.18
CA CYS A 195 -6.22 -6.40 -19.87
C CYS A 195 -7.41 -5.42 -19.81
N ARG A 196 -8.20 -5.49 -18.73
CA ARG A 196 -9.25 -4.51 -18.47
C ARG A 196 -8.64 -3.21 -17.93
N GLN A 197 -9.35 -2.09 -18.06
CA GLN A 197 -8.92 -0.78 -17.55
C GLN A 197 -8.60 -0.81 -16.04
N GLY A 198 -9.42 -1.49 -15.23
CA GLY A 198 -9.19 -1.64 -13.80
C GLY A 198 -7.95 -2.48 -13.45
N ASP A 199 -7.66 -3.52 -14.26
CA ASP A 199 -6.46 -4.33 -14.09
C ASP A 199 -5.21 -3.52 -14.46
N LEU A 200 -5.27 -2.70 -15.53
CA LEU A 200 -4.20 -1.77 -15.88
C LEU A 200 -3.96 -0.73 -14.75
N ALA A 201 -5.03 -0.17 -14.18
CA ALA A 201 -4.92 0.73 -13.04
C ALA A 201 -4.23 0.05 -11.85
N SER A 202 -4.61 -1.18 -11.53
CA SER A 202 -4.02 -1.97 -10.44
C SER A 202 -2.53 -2.27 -10.69
N LEU A 203 -2.17 -2.56 -11.95
CA LEU A 203 -0.79 -2.79 -12.35
C LEU A 203 0.06 -1.53 -12.22
N LEU A 204 -0.41 -0.41 -12.78
CA LEU A 204 0.32 0.87 -12.77
C LEU A 204 0.42 1.48 -11.36
N MET A 205 -0.52 1.16 -10.48
CA MET A 205 -0.48 1.51 -9.06
C MET A 205 0.30 0.49 -8.21
N GLY A 206 0.66 -0.67 -8.75
CA GLY A 206 1.40 -1.69 -8.01
C GLY A 206 0.55 -2.48 -7.01
N SER A 207 -0.78 -2.40 -7.08
CA SER A 207 -1.68 -3.19 -6.24
C SER A 207 -1.64 -4.68 -6.59
N CYS A 208 -1.39 -4.99 -7.87
CA CYS A 208 -1.23 -6.34 -8.39
C CYS A 208 -0.10 -6.38 -9.40
N GLY A 209 0.79 -7.35 -9.30
CA GLY A 209 1.89 -7.53 -10.25
C GLY A 209 1.46 -8.22 -11.53
N LEU A 210 2.16 -7.95 -12.65
CA LEU A 210 1.85 -8.52 -13.97
C LEU A 210 1.92 -10.05 -13.97
N GLU A 211 2.86 -10.66 -13.27
CA GLU A 211 2.96 -12.13 -13.19
C GLU A 211 1.69 -12.76 -12.57
N ALA A 212 1.16 -12.14 -11.52
CA ALA A 212 -0.08 -12.59 -10.90
C ALA A 212 -1.27 -12.44 -11.86
N MET A 213 -1.35 -11.32 -12.58
CA MET A 213 -2.41 -11.08 -13.56
C MET A 213 -2.38 -12.10 -14.71
N LEU A 214 -1.21 -12.40 -15.26
CA LEU A 214 -1.04 -13.40 -16.30
C LEU A 214 -1.40 -14.80 -15.80
N ARG A 215 -0.93 -15.19 -14.61
CA ARG A 215 -1.23 -16.50 -14.01
C ARG A 215 -2.72 -16.68 -13.68
N LEU A 216 -3.41 -15.61 -13.29
CA LEU A 216 -4.84 -15.63 -12.96
C LEU A 216 -5.76 -15.38 -14.17
N GLY A 217 -5.18 -15.12 -15.37
CA GLY A 217 -5.95 -14.84 -16.58
C GLY A 217 -6.62 -13.45 -16.62
N ALA A 218 -6.22 -12.53 -15.74
CA ALA A 218 -6.67 -11.12 -15.76
C ALA A 218 -5.99 -10.30 -16.85
N ALA A 219 -4.86 -10.78 -17.37
CA ALA A 219 -4.16 -10.22 -18.51
C ALA A 219 -3.63 -11.32 -19.42
N THR A 220 -3.37 -10.96 -20.69
CA THR A 220 -2.65 -11.81 -21.65
C THR A 220 -1.52 -11.02 -22.28
N ALA A 221 -0.46 -11.69 -22.73
CA ALA A 221 0.66 -11.08 -23.41
C ALA A 221 0.98 -11.85 -24.71
N ASP A 222 1.49 -11.16 -25.71
CA ASP A 222 1.89 -11.74 -26.99
C ASP A 222 3.32 -12.34 -26.98
N ASN A 223 4.10 -12.03 -25.93
CA ASN A 223 5.48 -12.50 -25.77
C ASN A 223 5.77 -12.79 -24.30
N ASP A 224 5.84 -14.07 -23.94
CA ASP A 224 6.02 -14.52 -22.54
C ASP A 224 7.37 -14.10 -21.93
N GLU A 225 8.45 -14.08 -22.72
CA GLU A 225 9.77 -13.69 -22.22
C GLU A 225 9.81 -12.21 -21.90
N LYS A 226 9.33 -11.38 -22.80
CA LYS A 226 9.25 -9.94 -22.60
C LYS A 226 8.21 -9.55 -21.54
N ALA A 227 7.15 -10.32 -21.37
CA ALA A 227 6.19 -10.13 -20.28
C ALA A 227 6.82 -10.38 -18.89
N ARG A 228 7.70 -11.38 -18.75
CA ARG A 228 8.46 -11.58 -17.48
C ARG A 228 9.47 -10.46 -17.26
N GLU A 229 10.13 -9.97 -18.29
CA GLU A 229 11.01 -8.79 -18.18
C GLU A 229 10.21 -7.55 -17.74
N LEU A 230 9.06 -7.29 -18.37
CA LEU A 230 8.15 -6.21 -18.01
C LEU A 230 7.65 -6.34 -16.56
N ALA A 231 7.29 -7.54 -16.12
CA ALA A 231 6.86 -7.79 -14.75
C ALA A 231 7.94 -7.42 -13.74
N ARG A 232 9.21 -7.72 -14.04
CA ARG A 232 10.35 -7.32 -13.21
C ARG A 232 10.55 -5.81 -13.18
N LEU A 233 10.40 -5.14 -14.33
CA LEU A 233 10.48 -3.67 -14.41
C LEU A 233 9.36 -2.99 -13.63
N LEU A 234 8.14 -3.55 -13.64
CA LEU A 234 6.97 -3.02 -12.92
C LEU A 234 6.88 -3.50 -11.46
N HIS A 235 7.96 -4.02 -10.90
CA HIS A 235 7.96 -4.44 -9.50
C HIS A 235 8.09 -3.23 -8.58
N TYR A 236 7.07 -2.98 -7.76
CA TYR A 236 7.00 -1.81 -6.86
C TYR A 236 7.44 -2.12 -5.43
N GLY A 237 8.00 -3.20 -5.08
CA GLY A 237 8.48 -3.50 -3.73
C GLY A 237 7.46 -3.33 -2.59
N GLN A 238 6.50 -2.42 -2.72
CA GLN A 238 5.45 -2.14 -1.75
C GLN A 238 4.14 -1.83 -2.47
N LYS A 239 3.03 -2.41 -1.99
CA LYS A 239 1.69 -2.08 -2.49
C LYS A 239 1.27 -0.67 -2.05
N PRO A 240 0.41 0.01 -2.83
CA PRO A 240 -0.09 1.31 -2.44
C PRO A 240 -0.94 1.19 -1.18
N TRP A 241 -0.67 2.08 -0.23
CA TRP A 241 -1.39 2.14 1.03
C TRP A 241 -1.82 3.57 1.32
N LEU A 242 -3.03 3.73 1.81
CA LEU A 242 -3.58 5.00 2.24
C LEU A 242 -4.11 4.86 3.68
N ASN A 243 -3.70 5.79 4.52
CA ASN A 243 -4.09 5.87 5.93
C ASN A 243 -4.80 7.21 6.21
N SER A 244 -5.73 7.59 5.34
CA SER A 244 -6.61 8.75 5.53
C SER A 244 -8.04 8.27 5.40
N ASP A 245 -8.88 8.67 6.35
CA ASP A 245 -10.33 8.56 6.21
C ASP A 245 -10.80 9.77 5.37
N TYR A 246 -11.59 9.52 4.33
CA TYR A 246 -12.19 10.54 3.49
C TYR A 246 -13.51 11.00 4.08
#